data_18006583da10e7d556587896b3c76b54
#
_entry.id   18006583da10e7d556587896b3c76b54
#
_cell.length_a   1.000
_cell.length_b   1.000
_cell.length_c   1.000
_cell.angle_alpha   90.00
_cell.angle_beta   90.00
_cell.angle_gamma   90.00
#
_symmetry.space_group_name_H-M   'P 1'
#
loop_
_entity.id
_entity.type
_entity.pdbx_description
1 polymer ?
#
loop_
_entity_poly.entity_id
_entity_poly.type
_entity_poly.pdbx_seq_one_letter_code
_entity_poly.pdbx_strand_id
1 'polypeptide(L)'
;MSHFLVESEVNELEQFYQLGWTLDSAGGASGEAYMAEQDGQKLFLKRNSNPFIAALSAEGIVPKLVWTKRIETGEVVTAQHWKNGRELTFNEMHEQRVANLLKKIHSSKTLLNMLKRMEMEPITPDILLNKINASLSRDVLTHHVVRKALTYLEDHMPNLDPRFFTVVHGDVNHNNWLLSDHDELYLVDWEGAMIADPAIDIGMLLYNYVPKQQWSNWFNTYGVKESMDLNKRMKWYTVIQSIGMIQWYEEQKRYKDMNMWLTFLNQVMNNNAFI
;
A
#
# COMPACT_ATOMS: atom_id res chain seq x y z
N MET A 1 8.00 -0.76 34.33
CA MET A 1 8.92 -0.56 33.21
C MET A 1 8.27 0.16 32.01
N SER A 2 7.05 0.62 32.12
CA SER A 2 6.27 1.28 31.04
C SER A 2 6.18 2.82 31.13
N HIS A 3 6.80 3.45 32.13
CA HIS A 3 6.77 4.92 32.29
C HIS A 3 7.95 5.66 31.65
N PHE A 4 9.06 4.97 31.38
CA PHE A 4 10.27 5.62 30.82
C PHE A 4 10.24 5.78 29.29
N LEU A 5 9.40 5.02 28.57
CA LEU A 5 9.27 5.16 27.11
C LEU A 5 8.35 6.32 26.68
N VAL A 6 7.44 6.74 27.53
CA VAL A 6 6.51 7.85 27.25
C VAL A 6 7.20 9.22 27.40
N GLU A 7 8.16 9.36 28.31
CA GLU A 7 8.84 10.64 28.53
C GLU A 7 9.84 11.02 27.42
N SER A 8 10.41 10.06 26.69
CA SER A 8 11.28 10.37 25.55
C SER A 8 10.53 10.79 24.28
N GLU A 9 9.31 10.26 24.10
CA GLU A 9 8.46 10.63 22.96
C GLU A 9 7.88 12.04 23.08
N VAL A 10 7.59 12.50 24.29
CA VAL A 10 7.04 13.84 24.59
C VAL A 10 8.05 14.93 24.27
N ASN A 11 9.35 14.70 24.47
CA ASN A 11 10.38 15.74 24.37
C ASN A 11 10.63 16.24 22.93
N GLU A 12 10.36 15.45 21.89
CA GLU A 12 10.66 15.82 20.50
C GLU A 12 9.52 16.56 19.79
N LEU A 13 8.28 16.25 20.15
CA LEU A 13 7.12 17.01 19.75
C LEU A 13 7.00 18.33 20.52
N GLU A 14 7.67 18.45 21.70
CA GLU A 14 7.73 19.69 22.47
C GLU A 14 8.34 20.85 21.68
N GLN A 15 9.28 20.62 20.76
CA GLN A 15 9.80 21.69 19.89
C GLN A 15 8.71 22.31 19.01
N PHE A 16 7.74 21.54 18.57
CA PHE A 16 6.59 22.07 17.81
C PHE A 16 5.67 22.91 18.70
N TYR A 17 5.40 22.43 19.93
CA TYR A 17 4.63 23.21 20.91
C TYR A 17 5.33 24.53 21.28
N GLN A 18 6.66 24.49 21.48
CA GLN A 18 7.46 25.71 21.76
C GLN A 18 7.43 26.71 20.62
N LEU A 19 7.23 26.25 19.38
CA LEU A 19 7.07 27.09 18.20
C LEU A 19 5.62 27.51 17.97
N GLY A 20 4.69 27.17 18.87
CA GLY A 20 3.28 27.58 18.80
C GLY A 20 2.38 26.68 17.95
N TRP A 21 2.85 25.48 17.57
CA TRP A 21 2.02 24.50 16.89
C TRP A 21 1.19 23.68 17.89
N THR A 22 -0.06 23.40 17.56
CA THR A 22 -0.86 22.36 18.23
C THR A 22 -0.71 21.08 17.45
N LEU A 23 -0.67 19.92 18.14
CA LEU A 23 -0.52 18.61 17.54
C LEU A 23 -1.64 17.70 17.99
N ASP A 24 -2.37 17.14 17.03
CA ASP A 24 -3.38 16.13 17.23
C ASP A 24 -2.96 14.84 16.53
N SER A 25 -3.28 13.67 17.10
CA SER A 25 -3.02 12.40 16.42
C SER A 25 -3.82 12.34 15.12
N ALA A 26 -3.15 12.07 14.01
CA ALA A 26 -3.79 11.89 12.71
C ALA A 26 -4.18 10.42 12.42
N GLY A 27 -4.03 9.53 13.41
CA GLY A 27 -4.28 8.10 13.26
C GLY A 27 -3.12 7.35 12.61
N GLY A 28 -3.41 6.16 12.09
CA GLY A 28 -2.42 5.24 11.51
C GLY A 28 -2.03 4.12 12.48
N ALA A 29 -1.64 2.97 11.93
CA ALA A 29 -1.34 1.76 12.71
C ALA A 29 -0.10 1.91 13.61
N SER A 30 0.85 2.78 13.23
CA SER A 30 2.09 3.03 13.98
C SER A 30 1.96 4.12 15.04
N GLY A 31 0.89 4.95 15.02
CA GLY A 31 0.77 6.11 15.90
C GLY A 31 1.78 7.24 15.65
N GLU A 32 2.50 7.21 14.54
CA GLU A 32 3.58 8.14 14.21
C GLU A 32 3.13 9.30 13.30
N ALA A 33 1.81 9.46 13.11
CA ALA A 33 1.22 10.49 12.27
C ALA A 33 0.44 11.52 13.10
N TYR A 34 0.66 12.80 12.80
CA TYR A 34 0.07 13.94 13.52
C TYR A 34 -0.47 14.99 12.56
N MET A 35 -1.56 15.64 12.95
CA MET A 35 -1.97 16.91 12.37
C MET A 35 -1.36 18.03 13.22
N ALA A 36 -0.58 18.90 12.59
CA ALA A 36 -0.07 20.11 13.21
C ALA A 36 -0.83 21.34 12.71
N GLU A 37 -1.25 22.23 13.62
CA GLU A 37 -1.96 23.47 13.28
C GLU A 37 -1.32 24.67 13.96
N GLN A 38 -1.09 25.75 13.18
CA GLN A 38 -0.62 27.04 13.66
C GLN A 38 -1.17 28.14 12.74
N ASP A 39 -1.77 29.19 13.32
CA ASP A 39 -2.28 30.36 12.59
C ASP A 39 -3.18 30.02 11.38
N GLY A 40 -3.96 28.94 11.49
CA GLY A 40 -4.82 28.43 10.42
C GLY A 40 -4.10 27.60 9.34
N GLN A 41 -2.78 27.46 9.44
CA GLN A 41 -2.02 26.53 8.59
C GLN A 41 -2.05 25.13 9.20
N LYS A 42 -2.40 24.13 8.38
CA LYS A 42 -2.42 22.73 8.78
C LYS A 42 -1.40 21.93 8.00
N LEU A 43 -0.67 21.08 8.73
CA LEU A 43 0.31 20.15 8.18
C LEU A 43 0.03 18.73 8.66
N PHE A 44 0.30 17.76 7.78
CA PHE A 44 0.40 16.37 8.14
C PHE A 44 1.87 16.06 8.44
N LEU A 45 2.16 15.65 9.67
CA LEU A 45 3.50 15.26 10.10
C LEU A 45 3.57 13.73 10.21
N LYS A 46 4.63 13.13 9.66
CA LYS A 46 4.91 11.70 9.84
C LYS A 46 6.38 11.52 10.24
N ARG A 47 6.59 10.73 11.31
CA ARG A 47 7.93 10.31 11.75
C ARG A 47 8.39 9.12 10.92
N ASN A 48 9.70 8.90 10.91
CA ASN A 48 10.35 7.77 10.22
C ASN A 48 10.01 7.65 8.73
N SER A 49 9.66 8.78 8.10
CA SER A 49 9.30 8.81 6.69
C SER A 49 10.47 8.48 5.78
N ASN A 50 10.20 7.66 4.80
CA ASN A 50 11.15 7.30 3.75
C ASN A 50 11.41 8.52 2.82
N PRO A 51 12.66 8.79 2.38
CA PRO A 51 12.98 9.83 1.39
C PRO A 51 12.19 9.74 0.08
N PHE A 52 11.63 8.59 -0.24
CA PHE A 52 10.77 8.36 -1.39
C PHE A 52 9.56 9.31 -1.45
N ILE A 53 9.08 9.77 -0.30
CA ILE A 53 7.96 10.71 -0.19
C ILE A 53 8.19 12.01 -0.98
N ALA A 54 9.45 12.47 -1.09
CA ALA A 54 9.79 13.66 -1.86
C ALA A 54 9.55 13.48 -3.37
N ALA A 55 9.89 12.30 -3.90
CA ALA A 55 9.64 11.98 -5.31
C ALA A 55 8.14 11.80 -5.59
N LEU A 56 7.42 11.13 -4.70
CA LEU A 56 5.96 10.97 -4.78
C LEU A 56 5.24 12.33 -4.76
N SER A 57 5.67 13.23 -3.88
CA SER A 57 5.14 14.58 -3.78
C SER A 57 5.43 15.41 -5.02
N ALA A 58 6.64 15.33 -5.58
CA ALA A 58 7.02 16.05 -6.80
C ALA A 58 6.18 15.61 -8.01
N GLU A 59 5.76 14.35 -8.04
CA GLU A 59 4.84 13.82 -9.06
C GLU A 59 3.36 14.00 -8.70
N GLY A 60 3.03 14.62 -7.55
CA GLY A 60 1.64 14.83 -7.14
C GLY A 60 0.85 13.55 -6.90
N ILE A 61 1.52 12.51 -6.41
CA ILE A 61 0.90 11.23 -6.04
C ILE A 61 0.44 11.26 -4.59
N VAL A 62 1.15 12.01 -3.75
CA VAL A 62 0.80 12.30 -2.35
C VAL A 62 0.64 13.82 -2.17
N PRO A 63 0.01 14.30 -1.09
CA PRO A 63 -0.03 15.72 -0.76
C PRO A 63 1.36 16.34 -0.76
N LYS A 64 1.43 17.64 -1.15
CA LYS A 64 2.70 18.34 -1.35
C LYS A 64 3.56 18.32 -0.08
N LEU A 65 4.79 17.86 -0.20
CA LEU A 65 5.82 17.93 0.83
C LEU A 65 6.22 19.39 1.05
N VAL A 66 6.23 19.84 2.28
CA VAL A 66 6.63 21.19 2.69
C VAL A 66 8.09 21.20 3.12
N TRP A 67 8.46 20.28 4.00
CA TRP A 67 9.84 20.11 4.48
C TRP A 67 10.09 18.68 4.99
N THR A 68 11.35 18.35 5.11
CA THR A 68 11.88 17.16 5.77
C THR A 68 12.93 17.61 6.75
N LYS A 69 12.88 17.13 7.99
CA LYS A 69 13.82 17.47 9.05
C LYS A 69 14.30 16.19 9.74
N ARG A 70 15.60 16.10 9.98
CA ARG A 70 16.17 15.10 10.90
C ARG A 70 16.15 15.70 12.29
N ILE A 71 15.59 14.99 13.24
CA ILE A 71 15.52 15.38 14.65
C ILE A 71 16.71 14.83 15.44
N GLU A 72 16.85 15.24 16.69
CA GLU A 72 18.03 14.92 17.52
C GLU A 72 18.27 13.43 17.75
N THR A 73 17.20 12.62 17.77
CA THR A 73 17.28 11.15 17.83
C THR A 73 17.85 10.50 16.58
N GLY A 74 17.98 11.26 15.50
CA GLY A 74 18.38 10.77 14.19
C GLY A 74 17.21 10.37 13.29
N GLU A 75 15.99 10.36 13.80
CA GLU A 75 14.76 10.09 13.02
C GLU A 75 14.46 11.21 12.01
N VAL A 76 13.72 10.86 10.98
CA VAL A 76 13.29 11.80 9.94
C VAL A 76 11.82 12.12 10.11
N VAL A 77 11.48 13.38 10.26
CA VAL A 77 10.12 13.88 10.24
C VAL A 77 9.86 14.58 8.92
N THR A 78 8.75 14.25 8.28
CA THR A 78 8.26 14.94 7.09
C THR A 78 7.00 15.73 7.40
N ALA A 79 6.86 16.89 6.77
CA ALA A 79 5.64 17.68 6.79
C ALA A 79 5.07 17.82 5.39
N GLN A 80 3.83 17.45 5.22
CA GLN A 80 3.06 17.63 4.00
C GLN A 80 1.91 18.61 4.26
N HIS A 81 1.43 19.29 3.22
CA HIS A 81 0.20 20.05 3.35
C HIS A 81 -0.94 19.15 3.78
N TRP A 82 -1.65 19.54 4.84
CA TRP A 82 -2.89 18.88 5.21
C TRP A 82 -3.91 19.02 4.08
N LYS A 83 -4.57 17.94 3.75
CA LYS A 83 -5.69 17.95 2.79
C LYS A 83 -6.95 17.52 3.53
N ASN A 84 -7.93 18.44 3.59
CA ASN A 84 -9.26 18.02 3.97
C ASN A 84 -9.81 17.10 2.90
N GLY A 85 -10.48 16.04 3.33
CA GLY A 85 -10.96 15.02 2.42
C GLY A 85 -11.37 13.76 3.17
N ARG A 86 -11.54 12.70 2.43
CA ARG A 86 -11.93 11.38 2.94
C ARG A 86 -11.25 10.26 2.17
N GLU A 87 -11.21 9.10 2.76
CA GLU A 87 -10.87 7.87 2.06
C GLU A 87 -11.89 7.57 0.95
N LEU A 88 -11.47 6.85 -0.08
CA LEU A 88 -12.42 6.33 -1.05
C LEU A 88 -13.29 5.25 -0.39
N THR A 89 -14.54 5.20 -0.79
CA THR A 89 -15.39 4.05 -0.48
C THR A 89 -15.06 2.86 -1.37
N PHE A 90 -15.43 1.67 -0.93
CA PHE A 90 -15.29 0.44 -1.72
C PHE A 90 -15.84 0.59 -3.15
N ASN A 91 -17.00 1.25 -3.29
CA ASN A 91 -17.67 1.41 -4.58
C ASN A 91 -17.02 2.45 -5.50
N GLU A 92 -16.14 3.31 -4.99
CA GLU A 92 -15.42 4.32 -5.80
C GLU A 92 -14.12 3.77 -6.40
N MET A 93 -13.62 2.65 -5.90
CA MET A 93 -12.36 2.05 -6.34
C MET A 93 -12.35 1.59 -7.81
N HIS A 94 -13.51 1.42 -8.44
CA HIS A 94 -13.62 1.08 -9.87
C HIS A 94 -13.55 2.31 -10.80
N GLU A 95 -13.53 3.53 -10.26
CA GLU A 95 -13.54 4.75 -11.04
C GLU A 95 -12.26 4.94 -11.88
N GLN A 96 -12.41 5.63 -13.01
CA GLN A 96 -11.30 5.87 -13.94
C GLN A 96 -10.13 6.64 -13.32
N ARG A 97 -10.40 7.52 -12.32
CA ARG A 97 -9.36 8.27 -11.62
C ARG A 97 -8.37 7.35 -10.89
N VAL A 98 -8.84 6.23 -10.35
CA VAL A 98 -8.00 5.21 -9.69
C VAL A 98 -7.06 4.55 -10.71
N ALA A 99 -7.60 4.09 -11.84
CA ALA A 99 -6.81 3.50 -12.92
C ALA A 99 -5.76 4.49 -13.48
N ASN A 100 -6.15 5.76 -13.65
CA ASN A 100 -5.25 6.81 -14.15
C ASN A 100 -4.10 7.11 -13.18
N LEU A 101 -4.37 7.20 -11.87
CA LEU A 101 -3.33 7.45 -10.87
C LEU A 101 -2.39 6.25 -10.79
N LEU A 102 -2.91 5.03 -10.79
CA LEU A 102 -2.10 3.81 -10.77
C LEU A 102 -1.23 3.69 -12.03
N LYS A 103 -1.77 4.01 -13.22
CA LYS A 103 -0.99 4.11 -14.47
C LYS A 103 0.16 5.11 -14.34
N LYS A 104 -0.09 6.30 -13.80
CA LYS A 104 0.91 7.34 -13.58
C LYS A 104 2.05 6.80 -12.71
N ILE A 105 1.73 6.14 -11.61
CA ILE A 105 2.71 5.54 -10.70
C ILE A 105 3.54 4.48 -11.42
N HIS A 106 2.91 3.49 -12.02
CA HIS A 106 3.57 2.36 -12.66
C HIS A 106 4.40 2.75 -13.91
N SER A 107 4.10 3.89 -14.55
CA SER A 107 4.86 4.40 -15.69
C SER A 107 5.95 5.40 -15.32
N SER A 108 6.07 5.79 -14.05
CA SER A 108 7.02 6.81 -13.62
C SER A 108 8.45 6.27 -13.55
N LYS A 109 9.28 6.75 -14.48
CA LYS A 109 10.73 6.49 -14.47
C LYS A 109 11.43 7.22 -13.31
N THR A 110 10.91 8.37 -12.90
CA THR A 110 11.44 9.15 -11.78
C THR A 110 11.33 8.37 -10.49
N LEU A 111 10.14 7.83 -10.20
CA LEU A 111 9.90 7.02 -9.01
C LEU A 111 10.75 5.74 -9.02
N LEU A 112 10.80 5.04 -10.16
CA LEU A 112 11.63 3.82 -10.29
C LEU A 112 13.10 4.11 -10.05
N ASN A 113 13.63 5.20 -10.63
CA ASN A 113 15.03 5.59 -10.44
C ASN A 113 15.31 6.00 -8.99
N MET A 114 14.33 6.58 -8.28
CA MET A 114 14.49 6.91 -6.88
C MET A 114 14.61 5.66 -6.02
N LEU A 115 13.74 4.65 -6.20
CA LEU A 115 13.84 3.39 -5.47
C LEU A 115 15.19 2.67 -5.76
N LYS A 116 15.64 2.69 -7.03
CA LYS A 116 16.96 2.14 -7.38
C LYS A 116 18.12 2.87 -6.71
N ARG A 117 18.06 4.20 -6.57
CA ARG A 117 19.07 5.00 -5.83
C ARG A 117 19.07 4.72 -4.33
N MET A 118 17.94 4.26 -3.81
CA MET A 118 17.80 3.79 -2.44
C MET A 118 18.24 2.33 -2.27
N GLU A 119 18.87 1.76 -3.31
CA GLU A 119 19.38 0.39 -3.33
C GLU A 119 18.30 -0.67 -3.06
N MET A 120 17.05 -0.35 -3.44
CA MET A 120 15.96 -1.32 -3.33
C MET A 120 16.07 -2.37 -4.44
N GLU A 121 16.20 -3.62 -4.04
CA GLU A 121 16.25 -4.74 -4.96
C GLU A 121 14.85 -5.11 -5.50
N PRO A 122 14.75 -5.55 -6.75
CA PRO A 122 13.51 -6.05 -7.32
C PRO A 122 12.96 -7.24 -6.53
N ILE A 123 11.67 -7.22 -6.25
CA ILE A 123 10.95 -8.30 -5.57
C ILE A 123 10.34 -9.23 -6.62
N THR A 124 10.95 -10.41 -6.79
CA THR A 124 10.51 -11.44 -7.74
C THR A 124 9.46 -12.37 -7.11
N PRO A 125 8.69 -13.14 -7.91
CA PRO A 125 7.71 -14.09 -7.40
C PRO A 125 8.28 -15.12 -6.42
N ASP A 126 9.48 -15.64 -6.68
CA ASP A 126 10.17 -16.58 -5.80
C ASP A 126 10.53 -15.96 -4.45
N ILE A 127 10.98 -14.70 -4.42
CA ILE A 127 11.25 -13.96 -3.17
C ILE A 127 9.96 -13.82 -2.36
N LEU A 128 8.83 -13.46 -3.01
CA LEU A 128 7.54 -13.35 -2.33
C LEU A 128 7.08 -14.71 -1.78
N LEU A 129 7.18 -15.76 -2.57
CA LEU A 129 6.78 -17.10 -2.14
C LEU A 129 7.61 -17.60 -0.96
N ASN A 130 8.92 -17.36 -0.99
CA ASN A 130 9.80 -17.72 0.11
C ASN A 130 9.47 -16.93 1.39
N LYS A 131 9.19 -15.62 1.26
CA LYS A 131 8.80 -14.79 2.41
C LYS A 131 7.50 -15.28 3.03
N ILE A 132 6.48 -15.56 2.21
CA ILE A 132 5.19 -16.03 2.74
C ILE A 132 5.34 -17.39 3.42
N ASN A 133 6.03 -18.37 2.79
CA ASN A 133 6.26 -19.67 3.37
C ASN A 133 6.99 -19.62 4.72
N ALA A 134 7.92 -18.66 4.89
CA ALA A 134 8.66 -18.48 6.14
C ALA A 134 7.82 -17.84 7.25
N SER A 135 6.76 -17.10 6.91
CA SER A 135 5.93 -16.36 7.88
C SER A 135 4.70 -17.13 8.35
N LEU A 136 4.26 -18.17 7.63
CA LEU A 136 3.00 -18.85 7.91
C LEU A 136 3.00 -19.61 9.24
N SER A 137 2.00 -19.32 10.06
CA SER A 137 1.71 -20.06 11.29
C SER A 137 1.13 -21.45 10.99
N ARG A 138 1.24 -22.35 11.99
CA ARG A 138 0.61 -23.68 11.87
C ARG A 138 -0.90 -23.60 11.72
N ASP A 139 -1.53 -22.65 12.38
CA ASP A 139 -2.99 -22.46 12.38
C ASP A 139 -3.47 -22.05 10.98
N VAL A 140 -2.80 -21.09 10.33
CA VAL A 140 -3.11 -20.71 8.96
C VAL A 140 -2.95 -21.88 7.99
N LEU A 141 -1.91 -22.71 8.17
CA LEU A 141 -1.68 -23.91 7.37
C LEU A 141 -2.74 -25.03 7.56
N THR A 142 -3.56 -24.99 8.63
CA THR A 142 -4.68 -25.92 8.78
C THR A 142 -5.81 -25.69 7.76
N HIS A 143 -5.96 -24.46 7.27
CA HIS A 143 -7.03 -24.14 6.34
C HIS A 143 -6.81 -24.77 4.96
N HIS A 144 -7.79 -25.58 4.53
CA HIS A 144 -7.70 -26.29 3.25
C HIS A 144 -7.50 -25.36 2.04
N VAL A 145 -8.17 -24.19 2.05
CA VAL A 145 -8.04 -23.20 0.95
C VAL A 145 -6.62 -22.62 0.87
N VAL A 146 -5.97 -22.41 2.01
CA VAL A 146 -4.57 -21.92 2.05
C VAL A 146 -3.62 -22.95 1.47
N ARG A 147 -3.73 -24.24 1.89
CA ARG A 147 -2.90 -25.31 1.32
C ARG A 147 -3.07 -25.45 -0.19
N LYS A 148 -4.32 -25.43 -0.68
CA LYS A 148 -4.61 -25.46 -2.11
C LYS A 148 -4.01 -24.25 -2.84
N ALA A 149 -4.05 -23.07 -2.21
CA ALA A 149 -3.48 -21.86 -2.77
C ALA A 149 -1.94 -21.90 -2.81
N LEU A 150 -1.27 -22.45 -1.80
CA LEU A 150 0.18 -22.63 -1.80
C LEU A 150 0.62 -23.57 -2.93
N THR A 151 -0.03 -24.72 -3.12
CA THR A 151 0.24 -25.60 -4.26
C THR A 151 0.03 -24.86 -5.59
N TYR A 152 -1.04 -24.08 -5.72
CA TYR A 152 -1.27 -23.26 -6.92
C TYR A 152 -0.13 -22.27 -7.17
N LEU A 153 0.38 -21.59 -6.13
CA LEU A 153 1.49 -20.64 -6.25
C LEU A 153 2.78 -21.31 -6.72
N GLU A 154 3.08 -22.51 -6.23
CA GLU A 154 4.24 -23.30 -6.66
C GLU A 154 4.12 -23.74 -8.12
N ASP A 155 2.97 -24.29 -8.51
CA ASP A 155 2.72 -24.84 -9.85
C ASP A 155 2.62 -23.75 -10.95
N HIS A 156 2.26 -22.50 -10.58
CA HIS A 156 1.96 -21.43 -11.52
C HIS A 156 2.80 -20.17 -11.29
N MET A 157 3.97 -20.31 -10.70
CA MET A 157 4.87 -19.19 -10.43
C MET A 157 5.24 -18.47 -11.73
N PRO A 158 5.00 -17.13 -11.83
CA PRO A 158 5.36 -16.38 -13.02
C PRO A 158 6.88 -16.36 -13.23
N ASN A 159 7.32 -16.63 -14.46
CA ASN A 159 8.70 -16.43 -14.84
C ASN A 159 8.85 -15.06 -15.50
N LEU A 160 9.41 -14.09 -14.79
CA LEU A 160 9.45 -12.69 -15.18
C LEU A 160 10.87 -12.16 -15.22
N ASP A 161 11.12 -11.25 -16.15
CA ASP A 161 12.36 -10.50 -16.22
C ASP A 161 12.24 -9.23 -15.35
N PRO A 162 13.02 -9.09 -14.27
CA PRO A 162 12.97 -7.92 -13.39
C PRO A 162 13.25 -6.59 -14.08
N ARG A 163 13.82 -6.59 -15.30
CA ARG A 163 14.04 -5.37 -16.07
C ARG A 163 12.75 -4.66 -16.47
N PHE A 164 11.61 -5.37 -16.47
CA PHE A 164 10.28 -4.82 -16.75
C PHE A 164 9.50 -4.45 -15.49
N PHE A 165 10.08 -4.64 -14.31
CA PHE A 165 9.46 -4.25 -13.05
C PHE A 165 9.41 -2.73 -12.92
N THR A 166 8.41 -2.27 -12.20
CA THR A 166 8.14 -0.85 -11.95
C THR A 166 7.95 -0.60 -10.45
N VAL A 167 7.67 0.64 -10.10
CA VAL A 167 7.23 0.95 -8.75
C VAL A 167 5.83 0.43 -8.55
N VAL A 168 5.61 -0.31 -7.47
CA VAL A 168 4.29 -0.75 -7.01
C VAL A 168 4.07 -0.31 -5.58
N HIS A 169 2.82 -0.09 -5.22
CA HIS A 169 2.44 0.32 -3.86
C HIS A 169 2.46 -0.87 -2.89
N GLY A 170 1.95 -2.02 -3.35
CA GLY A 170 1.85 -3.25 -2.56
C GLY A 170 0.64 -3.34 -1.63
N ASP A 171 -0.05 -2.22 -1.38
CA ASP A 171 -1.26 -2.17 -0.56
C ASP A 171 -2.26 -1.13 -1.11
N VAL A 172 -2.94 -1.47 -2.20
CA VAL A 172 -3.87 -0.58 -2.91
C VAL A 172 -5.31 -0.66 -2.37
N ASN A 173 -5.47 -0.95 -1.07
CA ASN A 173 -6.81 -0.96 -0.46
C ASN A 173 -7.44 0.46 -0.41
N HIS A 174 -8.77 0.52 -0.30
CA HIS A 174 -9.52 1.79 -0.40
C HIS A 174 -9.16 2.82 0.68
N ASN A 175 -8.68 2.41 1.85
CA ASN A 175 -8.29 3.30 2.94
C ASN A 175 -7.03 4.10 2.62
N ASN A 176 -6.21 3.63 1.68
CA ASN A 176 -4.98 4.32 1.26
C ASN A 176 -5.21 5.35 0.14
N TRP A 177 -6.46 5.56 -0.28
CA TRP A 177 -6.82 6.55 -1.30
C TRP A 177 -7.52 7.74 -0.66
N LEU A 178 -6.85 8.88 -0.65
CA LEU A 178 -7.38 10.14 -0.12
C LEU A 178 -7.97 10.99 -1.25
N LEU A 179 -9.27 11.22 -1.22
CA LEU A 179 -9.97 12.16 -2.08
C LEU A 179 -10.14 13.48 -1.32
N SER A 180 -9.49 14.54 -1.80
CA SER A 180 -9.61 15.87 -1.18
C SER A 180 -10.95 16.54 -1.50
N ASP A 181 -11.32 17.55 -0.69
CA ASP A 181 -12.50 18.39 -0.93
C ASP A 181 -12.42 19.18 -2.26
N HIS A 182 -11.23 19.22 -2.88
CA HIS A 182 -10.99 19.84 -4.19
C HIS A 182 -10.94 18.82 -5.34
N ASP A 183 -11.45 17.60 -5.12
CA ASP A 183 -11.49 16.50 -6.11
C ASP A 183 -10.10 16.02 -6.58
N GLU A 184 -9.05 16.26 -5.78
CA GLU A 184 -7.71 15.71 -6.02
C GLU A 184 -7.61 14.32 -5.38
N LEU A 185 -7.17 13.33 -6.13
CA LEU A 185 -6.97 11.98 -5.63
C LEU A 185 -5.48 11.72 -5.35
N TYR A 186 -5.20 11.20 -4.16
CA TYR A 186 -3.86 10.80 -3.71
C TYR A 186 -3.85 9.34 -3.30
N LEU A 187 -2.71 8.68 -3.48
CA LEU A 187 -2.44 7.35 -2.89
C LEU A 187 -1.39 7.54 -1.79
N VAL A 188 -1.75 7.21 -0.56
CA VAL A 188 -0.92 7.45 0.64
C VAL A 188 -0.45 6.11 1.23
N ASP A 189 0.38 6.18 2.28
CA ASP A 189 0.93 5.01 2.97
C ASP A 189 1.84 4.11 2.14
N TRP A 190 2.98 4.67 1.75
CA TRP A 190 3.98 4.07 0.85
C TRP A 190 5.04 3.20 1.57
N GLU A 191 4.75 2.69 2.76
CA GLU A 191 5.71 1.83 3.49
C GLU A 191 5.94 0.50 2.78
N GLY A 192 4.95 0.01 2.05
CA GLY A 192 5.02 -1.21 1.23
C GLY A 192 5.63 -1.04 -0.16
N ALA A 193 6.08 0.17 -0.52
CA ALA A 193 6.62 0.43 -1.86
C ALA A 193 7.76 -0.52 -2.24
N MET A 194 7.70 -1.05 -3.45
CA MET A 194 8.73 -1.96 -3.95
C MET A 194 8.92 -1.84 -5.47
N ILE A 195 10.02 -2.38 -5.97
CA ILE A 195 10.25 -2.58 -7.41
C ILE A 195 9.76 -4.00 -7.74
N ALA A 196 8.64 -4.11 -8.45
CA ALA A 196 8.04 -5.40 -8.76
C ALA A 196 7.15 -5.35 -10.03
N ASP A 197 6.52 -6.47 -10.34
CA ASP A 197 5.52 -6.56 -11.40
C ASP A 197 4.25 -5.76 -11.04
N PRO A 198 3.81 -4.81 -11.89
CA PRO A 198 2.59 -4.03 -11.63
C PRO A 198 1.32 -4.88 -11.47
N ALA A 199 1.33 -6.14 -11.90
CA ALA A 199 0.23 -7.07 -11.68
C ALA A 199 -0.10 -7.31 -10.19
N ILE A 200 0.83 -6.98 -9.27
CA ILE A 200 0.62 -6.98 -7.81
C ILE A 200 -0.55 -6.05 -7.44
N ASP A 201 -0.43 -4.77 -7.81
CA ASP A 201 -1.43 -3.75 -7.50
C ASP A 201 -2.69 -3.92 -8.34
N ILE A 202 -2.53 -4.17 -9.65
CA ILE A 202 -3.64 -4.34 -10.59
C ILE A 202 -4.52 -5.53 -10.18
N GLY A 203 -3.92 -6.65 -9.82
CA GLY A 203 -4.63 -7.86 -9.42
C GLY A 203 -5.47 -7.62 -8.16
N MET A 204 -4.85 -7.08 -7.11
CA MET A 204 -5.53 -6.81 -5.85
C MET A 204 -6.69 -5.82 -6.04
N LEU A 205 -6.49 -4.77 -6.86
CA LEU A 205 -7.54 -3.80 -7.15
C LEU A 205 -8.70 -4.42 -7.95
N LEU A 206 -8.40 -5.13 -9.04
CA LEU A 206 -9.44 -5.67 -9.92
C LEU A 206 -10.24 -6.79 -9.24
N TYR A 207 -9.59 -7.73 -8.56
CA TYR A 207 -10.30 -8.83 -7.89
C TYR A 207 -11.14 -8.37 -6.71
N ASN A 208 -10.74 -7.31 -6.00
CA ASN A 208 -11.48 -6.81 -4.84
C ASN A 208 -12.60 -5.85 -5.21
N TYR A 209 -12.38 -4.94 -6.18
CA TYR A 209 -13.21 -3.74 -6.30
C TYR A 209 -13.88 -3.57 -7.65
N VAL A 210 -13.42 -4.27 -8.70
CA VAL A 210 -13.91 -4.03 -10.05
C VAL A 210 -14.69 -5.24 -10.55
N PRO A 211 -16.00 -5.08 -10.87
CA PRO A 211 -16.78 -6.16 -11.50
C PRO A 211 -16.09 -6.69 -12.76
N LYS A 212 -16.05 -8.01 -12.92
CA LYS A 212 -15.33 -8.68 -14.03
C LYS A 212 -15.73 -8.11 -15.40
N GLN A 213 -16.98 -7.73 -15.57
CA GLN A 213 -17.52 -7.15 -16.81
C GLN A 213 -16.92 -5.77 -17.13
N GLN A 214 -16.36 -5.09 -16.14
CA GLN A 214 -15.75 -3.77 -16.30
C GLN A 214 -14.23 -3.83 -16.49
N TRP A 215 -13.59 -4.99 -16.39
CA TRP A 215 -12.14 -5.14 -16.48
C TRP A 215 -11.58 -4.62 -17.80
N SER A 216 -12.24 -4.93 -18.94
CA SER A 216 -11.77 -4.43 -20.24
C SER A 216 -11.78 -2.90 -20.31
N ASN A 217 -12.82 -2.24 -19.78
CA ASN A 217 -12.87 -0.78 -19.70
C ASN A 217 -11.78 -0.22 -18.77
N TRP A 218 -11.57 -0.85 -17.64
CA TRP A 218 -10.52 -0.47 -16.68
C TRP A 218 -9.13 -0.59 -17.35
N PHE A 219 -8.84 -1.70 -18.03
CA PHE A 219 -7.57 -1.90 -18.76
C PHE A 219 -7.37 -0.85 -19.85
N ASN A 220 -8.40 -0.45 -20.57
CA ASN A 220 -8.31 0.62 -21.56
C ASN A 220 -7.91 1.95 -20.93
N THR A 221 -8.48 2.30 -19.77
CA THR A 221 -8.13 3.51 -19.01
C THR A 221 -6.71 3.43 -18.47
N TYR A 222 -6.33 2.31 -17.89
CA TYR A 222 -4.97 2.06 -17.39
C TYR A 222 -3.95 2.04 -18.54
N GLY A 223 -4.35 1.67 -19.74
CA GLY A 223 -3.52 1.73 -20.96
C GLY A 223 -2.75 0.46 -21.28
N VAL A 224 -3.24 -0.70 -20.83
CA VAL A 224 -2.71 -2.01 -21.20
C VAL A 224 -3.79 -2.84 -21.89
N LYS A 225 -3.37 -3.77 -22.73
CA LYS A 225 -4.28 -4.75 -23.32
C LYS A 225 -4.42 -5.94 -22.37
N GLU A 226 -5.68 -6.32 -22.12
CA GLU A 226 -5.95 -7.57 -21.40
C GLU A 226 -5.32 -8.75 -22.13
N SER A 227 -4.64 -9.62 -21.40
CA SER A 227 -4.02 -10.83 -21.94
C SER A 227 -4.12 -11.99 -20.94
N MET A 228 -4.06 -13.21 -21.47
CA MET A 228 -4.06 -14.41 -20.61
C MET A 228 -2.86 -14.41 -19.65
N ASP A 229 -1.70 -13.91 -20.07
CA ASP A 229 -0.51 -13.79 -19.23
C ASP A 229 -0.73 -12.82 -18.08
N LEU A 230 -1.21 -11.62 -18.38
CA LEU A 230 -1.53 -10.63 -17.34
C LEU A 230 -2.55 -11.17 -16.34
N ASN A 231 -3.62 -11.83 -16.82
CA ASN A 231 -4.63 -12.41 -15.96
C ASN A 231 -4.08 -13.51 -15.04
N LYS A 232 -3.15 -14.35 -15.53
CA LYS A 232 -2.46 -15.35 -14.71
C LYS A 232 -1.60 -14.71 -13.64
N ARG A 233 -0.82 -13.68 -13.99
CA ARG A 233 0.04 -12.95 -13.04
C ARG A 233 -0.78 -12.24 -11.97
N MET A 234 -1.82 -11.51 -12.36
CA MET A 234 -2.75 -10.86 -11.42
C MET A 234 -3.34 -11.87 -10.43
N LYS A 235 -3.84 -13.02 -10.92
CA LYS A 235 -4.36 -14.06 -10.05
C LYS A 235 -3.31 -14.56 -9.07
N TRP A 236 -2.09 -14.86 -9.56
CA TRP A 236 -0.99 -15.34 -8.73
C TRP A 236 -0.67 -14.36 -7.59
N TYR A 237 -0.50 -13.07 -7.93
CA TYR A 237 -0.21 -12.05 -6.94
C TYR A 237 -1.37 -11.79 -5.97
N THR A 238 -2.61 -11.83 -6.44
CA THR A 238 -3.78 -11.70 -5.57
C THR A 238 -3.86 -12.86 -4.57
N VAL A 239 -3.55 -14.08 -5.01
CA VAL A 239 -3.53 -15.26 -4.14
C VAL A 239 -2.47 -15.12 -3.05
N ILE A 240 -1.22 -14.76 -3.41
CA ILE A 240 -0.14 -14.64 -2.40
C ILE A 240 -0.38 -13.50 -1.42
N GLN A 241 -0.87 -12.33 -1.88
CA GLN A 241 -1.23 -11.22 -1.01
C GLN A 241 -2.39 -11.60 -0.07
N SER A 242 -3.39 -12.35 -0.56
CA SER A 242 -4.50 -12.83 0.28
C SER A 242 -4.01 -13.73 1.41
N ILE A 243 -3.05 -14.63 1.14
CA ILE A 243 -2.45 -15.47 2.18
C ILE A 243 -1.70 -14.60 3.20
N GLY A 244 -0.97 -13.58 2.76
CA GLY A 244 -0.31 -12.63 3.64
C GLY A 244 -1.29 -11.90 4.57
N MET A 245 -2.44 -11.45 4.04
CA MET A 245 -3.49 -10.83 4.84
C MET A 245 -4.12 -11.78 5.85
N ILE A 246 -4.35 -13.05 5.46
CA ILE A 246 -4.85 -14.08 6.38
C ILE A 246 -3.87 -14.27 7.54
N GLN A 247 -2.56 -14.39 7.27
CA GLN A 247 -1.53 -14.52 8.29
C GLN A 247 -1.48 -13.29 9.21
N TRP A 248 -1.50 -12.09 8.63
CA TRP A 248 -1.47 -10.86 9.40
C TRP A 248 -2.67 -10.72 10.34
N TYR A 249 -3.89 -11.02 9.86
CA TYR A 249 -5.09 -10.95 10.71
C TYR A 249 -5.13 -12.05 11.79
N GLU A 250 -4.53 -13.20 11.52
CA GLU A 250 -4.36 -14.26 12.53
C GLU A 250 -3.44 -13.78 13.67
N GLU A 251 -2.29 -13.19 13.34
CA GLU A 251 -1.35 -12.61 14.32
C GLU A 251 -1.99 -11.52 15.18
N GLN A 252 -2.85 -10.67 14.57
CA GLN A 252 -3.61 -9.65 15.27
C GLN A 252 -4.83 -10.21 16.04
N LYS A 253 -5.10 -11.51 15.98
CA LYS A 253 -6.27 -12.20 16.55
C LYS A 253 -7.62 -11.63 16.04
N ARG A 254 -7.61 -11.05 14.84
CA ARG A 254 -8.77 -10.48 14.16
C ARG A 254 -9.45 -11.54 13.30
N TYR A 255 -9.96 -12.59 13.91
CA TYR A 255 -10.48 -13.78 13.22
C TYR A 255 -11.67 -13.51 12.29
N LYS A 256 -12.46 -12.47 12.53
CA LYS A 256 -13.54 -12.07 11.62
C LYS A 256 -12.97 -11.63 10.27
N ASP A 257 -11.97 -10.76 10.31
CA ASP A 257 -11.32 -10.24 9.12
C ASP A 257 -10.52 -11.33 8.40
N MET A 258 -9.85 -12.19 9.15
CA MET A 258 -9.19 -13.39 8.61
C MET A 258 -10.16 -14.28 7.83
N ASN A 259 -11.37 -14.54 8.37
CA ASN A 259 -12.38 -15.34 7.70
C ASN A 259 -12.93 -14.67 6.42
N MET A 260 -13.01 -13.33 6.39
CA MET A 260 -13.35 -12.59 5.16
C MET A 260 -12.28 -12.84 4.07
N TRP A 261 -11.00 -12.78 4.44
CA TRP A 261 -9.90 -13.05 3.50
C TRP A 261 -9.81 -14.51 3.07
N LEU A 262 -10.14 -15.47 3.93
CA LEU A 262 -10.28 -16.88 3.54
C LEU A 262 -11.40 -17.07 2.50
N THR A 263 -12.51 -16.36 2.67
CA THR A 263 -13.62 -16.37 1.70
C THR A 263 -13.20 -15.74 0.37
N PHE A 264 -12.53 -14.59 0.42
CA PHE A 264 -11.99 -13.91 -0.75
C PHE A 264 -10.98 -14.80 -1.49
N LEU A 265 -10.02 -15.39 -0.79
CA LEU A 265 -9.06 -16.33 -1.37
C LEU A 265 -9.74 -17.49 -2.10
N ASN A 266 -10.76 -18.07 -1.49
CA ASN A 266 -11.53 -19.15 -2.12
C ASN A 266 -12.23 -18.71 -3.41
N GLN A 267 -12.78 -17.50 -3.44
CA GLN A 267 -13.39 -16.93 -4.64
C GLN A 267 -12.38 -16.70 -5.77
N VAL A 268 -11.21 -16.10 -5.44
CA VAL A 268 -10.10 -15.89 -6.39
C VAL A 268 -9.62 -17.24 -6.95
N MET A 269 -9.46 -18.26 -6.11
CA MET A 269 -9.06 -19.61 -6.54
C MET A 269 -10.06 -20.20 -7.54
N ASN A 270 -11.34 -19.94 -7.38
CA ASN A 270 -12.40 -20.39 -8.29
C ASN A 270 -12.66 -19.46 -9.49
N ASN A 271 -11.76 -18.50 -9.77
CA ASN A 271 -11.84 -17.50 -10.84
C ASN A 271 -13.04 -16.53 -10.74
N ASN A 272 -13.60 -16.36 -9.57
CA ASN A 272 -14.64 -15.38 -9.31
C ASN A 272 -14.02 -14.08 -8.82
N ALA A 273 -14.47 -12.93 -9.35
CA ALA A 273 -14.24 -11.65 -8.70
C ALA A 273 -15.10 -11.57 -7.43
N PHE A 274 -14.70 -10.76 -6.46
CA PHE A 274 -15.37 -10.71 -5.15
C PHE A 274 -16.75 -10.04 -5.19
N ILE A 275 -17.10 -9.34 -6.28
CA ILE A 275 -18.32 -8.55 -6.42
C ILE A 275 -19.42 -9.35 -7.10
#